data_4a51cac05a2a2faa1b8aabe858c044a0
#
_entry.id   4a51cac05a2a2faa1b8aabe858c044a0
#
_cell.length_a   1.000
_cell.length_b   1.000
_cell.length_c   1.000
_cell.angle_alpha   90.00
_cell.angle_beta   90.00
_cell.angle_gamma   90.00
#
_symmetry.space_group_name_H-M   'P 1'
#
loop_
_entity.id
_entity.type
_entity.pdbx_description
1 polymer ?
#
loop_
_entity_poly.entity_id
_entity_poly.type
_entity_poly.pdbx_seq_one_letter_code
_entity_poly.pdbx_strand_id
1 'polypeptide(L)'
;QMVLVTRQAPDFTAAAVLGNGEIVDKFNFKQHTNGKPTVLFFWPMDFTFVCPSELIAFDKRYEEFQKRGVEVVGVSFDSEFVHNAWRNTPVDKGGIGAVKYAMVADIKREIQQAYGIEHPDAGVALRGSFLIDANGIVRHQVVNDLPLGRNIDEMLRMVDALQFHEEHGEVCPAQWEKGKEGMNASPDGVAKYLSENVSSL
;
A
#
# COMPACT_ATOMS: atom_id res chain seq x y z
N GLN A 1 -13.95 -11.36 -5.88
CA GLN A 1 -13.78 -11.57 -4.45
C GLN A 1 -13.22 -10.31 -3.79
N MET A 2 -13.89 -9.82 -2.73
CA MET A 2 -13.62 -8.47 -2.18
C MET A 2 -12.57 -8.43 -1.08
N VAL A 3 -12.36 -9.51 -0.33
CA VAL A 3 -11.33 -9.57 0.71
C VAL A 3 -10.22 -10.52 0.29
N LEU A 4 -8.99 -9.99 0.22
CA LEU A 4 -7.81 -10.74 -0.20
C LEU A 4 -6.90 -11.12 0.97
N VAL A 5 -7.17 -10.63 2.18
CA VAL A 5 -6.38 -10.97 3.36
C VAL A 5 -6.31 -12.48 3.53
N THR A 6 -5.11 -13.00 3.78
CA THR A 6 -4.74 -14.43 3.85
C THR A 6 -4.61 -15.14 2.49
N ARG A 7 -4.80 -14.43 1.39
CA ARG A 7 -4.72 -14.99 0.04
C ARG A 7 -3.48 -14.50 -0.69
N GLN A 8 -3.08 -15.26 -1.71
CA GLN A 8 -2.02 -14.85 -2.61
C GLN A 8 -2.43 -13.57 -3.34
N ALA A 9 -1.58 -12.54 -3.30
CA ALA A 9 -1.80 -11.31 -4.05
C ALA A 9 -1.78 -11.61 -5.55
N PRO A 10 -2.79 -11.15 -6.33
CA PRO A 10 -2.76 -11.31 -7.78
C PRO A 10 -1.53 -10.68 -8.41
N ASP A 11 -0.78 -11.45 -9.20
CA ASP A 11 0.32 -10.93 -9.99
C ASP A 11 -0.21 -10.23 -11.24
N PHE A 12 0.60 -9.33 -11.81
CA PHE A 12 0.21 -8.64 -13.03
C PHE A 12 1.44 -8.15 -13.80
N THR A 13 1.23 -7.91 -15.08
CA THR A 13 2.22 -7.29 -15.98
C THR A 13 1.52 -6.19 -16.75
N ALA A 14 2.07 -4.97 -16.70
CA ALA A 14 1.51 -3.80 -17.38
C ALA A 14 2.61 -2.77 -17.62
N ALA A 15 2.32 -1.75 -18.43
CA ALA A 15 3.22 -0.61 -18.57
C ALA A 15 3.30 0.16 -17.25
N ALA A 16 4.43 0.82 -17.01
CA ALA A 16 4.65 1.60 -15.81
C ALA A 16 5.68 2.70 -16.04
N VAL A 17 5.67 3.70 -15.15
CA VAL A 17 6.75 4.68 -14.99
C VAL A 17 7.48 4.31 -13.71
N LEU A 18 8.76 4.01 -13.80
CA LEU A 18 9.59 3.65 -12.64
C LEU A 18 9.96 4.90 -11.83
N GLY A 19 10.43 4.69 -10.60
CA GLY A 19 10.84 5.79 -9.72
C GLY A 19 11.94 6.69 -10.30
N ASN A 20 12.77 6.17 -11.21
CA ASN A 20 13.77 6.96 -11.93
C ASN A 20 13.23 7.71 -13.16
N GLY A 21 11.94 7.60 -13.45
CA GLY A 21 11.29 8.23 -14.61
C GLY A 21 11.30 7.41 -15.89
N GLU A 22 11.91 6.24 -15.88
CA GLU A 22 11.92 5.35 -17.05
C GLU A 22 10.54 4.76 -17.30
N ILE A 23 10.08 4.82 -18.55
CA ILE A 23 8.84 4.17 -18.99
C ILE A 23 9.18 2.77 -19.47
N VAL A 24 8.52 1.76 -18.90
CA VAL A 24 8.69 0.36 -19.28
C VAL A 24 7.36 -0.23 -19.73
N ASP A 25 7.41 -1.10 -20.75
CA ASP A 25 6.19 -1.70 -21.31
C ASP A 25 5.72 -2.93 -20.54
N LYS A 26 6.62 -3.63 -19.88
CA LYS A 26 6.36 -4.92 -19.23
C LYS A 26 6.86 -4.91 -17.78
N PHE A 27 6.26 -4.07 -16.97
CA PHE A 27 6.46 -4.12 -15.52
C PHE A 27 5.72 -5.33 -14.98
N ASN A 28 6.44 -6.28 -14.39
CA ASN A 28 5.84 -7.41 -13.70
C ASN A 28 5.97 -7.21 -12.19
N PHE A 29 4.85 -7.27 -11.48
CA PHE A 29 4.77 -6.97 -10.06
C PHE A 29 5.65 -7.90 -9.22
N LYS A 30 5.51 -9.21 -9.42
CA LYS A 30 6.26 -10.22 -8.67
C LYS A 30 7.76 -10.13 -8.89
N GLN A 31 8.19 -9.89 -10.15
CA GLN A 31 9.60 -9.68 -10.46
C GLN A 31 10.16 -8.41 -9.82
N HIS A 32 9.39 -7.32 -9.88
CA HIS A 32 9.81 -6.03 -9.33
C HIS A 32 9.99 -6.09 -7.82
N THR A 33 9.07 -6.72 -7.12
CA THR A 33 9.11 -6.85 -5.65
C THR A 33 10.17 -7.85 -5.19
N ASN A 34 10.45 -8.85 -6.00
CA ASN A 34 11.54 -9.82 -5.80
C ASN A 34 11.59 -10.40 -4.37
N GLY A 35 10.44 -10.85 -3.87
CA GLY A 35 10.34 -11.44 -2.52
C GLY A 35 10.36 -10.43 -1.38
N LYS A 36 10.34 -9.13 -1.65
CA LYS A 36 10.23 -8.11 -0.61
C LYS A 36 8.77 -7.93 -0.19
N PRO A 37 8.50 -7.70 1.08
CA PRO A 37 7.20 -7.19 1.50
C PRO A 37 6.88 -5.91 0.73
N THR A 38 5.61 -5.71 0.37
CA THR A 38 5.21 -4.61 -0.50
C THR A 38 3.92 -3.96 -0.02
N VAL A 39 3.86 -2.65 -0.12
CA VAL A 39 2.62 -1.90 -0.06
C VAL A 39 2.20 -1.57 -1.48
N LEU A 40 1.10 -2.15 -1.92
CA LEU A 40 0.47 -1.88 -3.21
C LEU A 40 -0.74 -1.00 -2.97
N PHE A 41 -0.79 0.17 -3.59
CA PHE A 41 -1.91 1.08 -3.41
C PHE A 41 -2.49 1.53 -4.74
N PHE A 42 -3.80 1.83 -4.71
CA PHE A 42 -4.56 2.28 -5.87
C PHE A 42 -5.10 3.68 -5.62
N TRP A 43 -5.20 4.49 -6.66
CA TRP A 43 -5.90 5.77 -6.62
C TRP A 43 -6.82 5.90 -7.84
N PRO A 44 -7.88 6.73 -7.75
CA PRO A 44 -8.89 6.80 -8.80
C PRO A 44 -8.37 7.29 -10.15
N MET A 45 -7.66 8.41 -10.19
CA MET A 45 -7.28 9.05 -11.45
C MET A 45 -6.23 10.12 -11.25
N ASP A 46 -5.28 10.23 -12.18
CA ASP A 46 -4.30 11.31 -12.23
C ASP A 46 -4.99 12.66 -12.45
N PHE A 47 -4.33 13.73 -12.03
CA PHE A 47 -4.81 15.11 -12.22
C PHE A 47 -6.18 15.39 -11.58
N THR A 48 -6.48 14.78 -10.45
CA THR A 48 -7.70 15.03 -9.68
C THR A 48 -7.41 15.75 -8.35
N PHE A 49 -8.19 15.52 -7.30
CA PHE A 49 -8.21 16.42 -6.14
C PHE A 49 -7.50 15.86 -4.90
N VAL A 50 -7.94 14.72 -4.38
CA VAL A 50 -7.34 14.07 -3.21
C VAL A 50 -6.08 13.29 -3.59
N CYS A 51 -6.05 12.72 -4.79
CA CYS A 51 -5.00 11.81 -5.24
C CYS A 51 -3.58 12.39 -5.15
N PRO A 52 -3.31 13.64 -5.57
CA PRO A 52 -1.94 14.17 -5.46
C PRO A 52 -1.44 14.21 -4.01
N SER A 53 -2.31 14.53 -3.06
CA SER A 53 -1.92 14.53 -1.64
C SER A 53 -1.49 13.16 -1.15
N GLU A 54 -2.16 12.11 -1.60
CA GLU A 54 -1.84 10.73 -1.23
C GLU A 54 -0.51 10.27 -1.82
N LEU A 55 -0.30 10.52 -3.11
CA LEU A 55 0.95 10.11 -3.78
C LEU A 55 2.16 10.83 -3.21
N ILE A 56 2.03 12.12 -2.91
CA ILE A 56 3.08 12.90 -2.27
C ILE A 56 3.34 12.39 -0.84
N ALA A 57 2.29 12.06 -0.08
CA ALA A 57 2.44 11.52 1.27
C ALA A 57 3.18 10.17 1.27
N PHE A 58 2.91 9.30 0.31
CA PHE A 58 3.68 8.07 0.11
C PHE A 58 5.14 8.38 -0.23
N ASP A 59 5.38 9.32 -1.13
CA ASP A 59 6.74 9.69 -1.54
C ASP A 59 7.57 10.25 -0.37
N LYS A 60 6.97 11.12 0.44
CA LYS A 60 7.63 11.68 1.64
C LYS A 60 8.01 10.60 2.65
N ARG A 61 7.32 9.48 2.66
CA ARG A 61 7.56 8.35 3.57
C ARG A 61 8.26 7.17 2.88
N TYR A 62 8.64 7.34 1.62
CA TYR A 62 9.27 6.26 0.85
C TYR A 62 10.51 5.70 1.54
N GLU A 63 11.38 6.57 2.05
CA GLU A 63 12.58 6.15 2.76
C GLU A 63 12.26 5.34 4.04
N GLU A 64 11.16 5.66 4.72
CA GLU A 64 10.72 4.90 5.88
C GLU A 64 10.27 3.48 5.50
N PHE A 65 9.61 3.33 4.36
CA PHE A 65 9.33 1.99 3.82
C PHE A 65 10.60 1.26 3.42
N GLN A 66 11.53 1.94 2.77
CA GLN A 66 12.82 1.38 2.36
C GLN A 66 13.65 0.90 3.56
N LYS A 67 13.71 1.66 4.63
CA LYS A 67 14.40 1.28 5.87
C LYS A 67 13.85 -0.02 6.48
N ARG A 68 12.58 -0.29 6.26
CA ARG A 68 11.91 -1.52 6.69
C ARG A 68 12.01 -2.65 5.67
N GLY A 69 12.72 -2.45 4.57
CA GLY A 69 12.84 -3.43 3.48
C GLY A 69 11.55 -3.63 2.71
N VAL A 70 10.66 -2.64 2.71
CA VAL A 70 9.34 -2.71 2.09
C VAL A 70 9.33 -1.92 0.79
N GLU A 71 8.84 -2.54 -0.29
CA GLU A 71 8.64 -1.87 -1.58
C GLU A 71 7.28 -1.17 -1.61
N VAL A 72 7.20 -0.11 -2.40
CA VAL A 72 5.94 0.63 -2.63
C VAL A 72 5.65 0.65 -4.12
N VAL A 73 4.44 0.30 -4.50
CA VAL A 73 3.96 0.33 -5.89
C VAL A 73 2.58 0.95 -5.93
N GLY A 74 2.39 1.91 -6.82
CA GLY A 74 1.10 2.55 -7.02
C GLY A 74 0.48 2.21 -8.36
N VAL A 75 -0.86 2.17 -8.43
CA VAL A 75 -1.62 1.77 -9.62
C VAL A 75 -2.82 2.67 -9.82
N SER A 76 -3.03 3.14 -11.05
CA SER A 76 -4.31 3.66 -11.51
C SER A 76 -4.55 3.28 -12.96
N PHE A 77 -5.76 3.50 -13.46
CA PHE A 77 -6.13 3.14 -14.83
C PHE A 77 -5.60 4.10 -15.90
N ASP A 78 -4.91 5.16 -15.49
CA ASP A 78 -4.28 6.10 -16.42
C ASP A 78 -3.12 5.44 -17.15
N SER A 79 -2.78 5.98 -18.33
CA SER A 79 -1.64 5.49 -19.10
C SER A 79 -0.30 5.88 -18.44
N GLU A 80 0.75 5.17 -18.83
CA GLU A 80 2.14 5.49 -18.46
C GLU A 80 2.53 6.90 -18.92
N PHE A 81 1.95 7.37 -20.01
CA PHE A 81 2.20 8.72 -20.53
C PHE A 81 1.54 9.79 -19.64
N VAL A 82 0.34 9.54 -19.17
CA VAL A 82 -0.37 10.43 -18.23
C VAL A 82 0.36 10.44 -16.88
N HIS A 83 0.75 9.28 -16.37
CA HIS A 83 1.58 9.20 -15.16
C HIS A 83 2.86 10.01 -15.28
N ASN A 84 3.55 9.86 -16.41
CA ASN A 84 4.78 10.61 -16.65
C ASN A 84 4.54 12.12 -16.71
N ALA A 85 3.49 12.56 -17.37
CA ALA A 85 3.10 13.97 -17.41
C ALA A 85 2.80 14.51 -16.00
N TRP A 86 2.13 13.72 -15.18
CA TRP A 86 1.80 14.12 -13.80
C TRP A 86 3.05 14.24 -12.91
N ARG A 87 4.01 13.34 -13.06
CA ARG A 87 5.32 13.42 -12.42
C ARG A 87 6.10 14.68 -12.81
N ASN A 88 5.93 15.14 -14.04
CA ASN A 88 6.64 16.29 -14.58
C ASN A 88 5.88 17.61 -14.37
N THR A 89 4.70 17.58 -13.79
CA THR A 89 3.92 18.75 -13.44
C THR A 89 4.34 19.26 -12.05
N PRO A 90 4.64 20.55 -11.89
CA PRO A 90 5.00 21.11 -10.59
C PRO A 90 3.90 20.92 -9.55
N VAL A 91 4.29 20.72 -8.30
CA VAL A 91 3.35 20.48 -7.18
C VAL A 91 2.39 21.65 -6.99
N ASP A 92 2.87 22.89 -7.12
CA ASP A 92 2.04 24.10 -7.04
C ASP A 92 1.05 24.25 -8.20
N LYS A 93 1.12 23.37 -9.19
CA LYS A 93 0.19 23.29 -10.33
C LYS A 93 -0.62 21.98 -10.35
N GLY A 94 -0.69 21.30 -9.21
CA GLY A 94 -1.44 20.04 -9.07
C GLY A 94 -0.72 18.79 -9.50
N GLY A 95 0.58 18.87 -9.79
CA GLY A 95 1.42 17.71 -10.06
C GLY A 95 1.90 17.03 -8.79
N ILE A 96 2.61 15.92 -8.95
CA ILE A 96 3.14 15.12 -7.83
C ILE A 96 4.66 15.17 -7.71
N GLY A 97 5.34 15.68 -8.73
CA GLY A 97 6.80 15.61 -8.77
C GLY A 97 7.33 14.21 -9.07
N ALA A 98 8.63 14.05 -9.02
CA ALA A 98 9.31 12.78 -9.31
C ALA A 98 9.22 11.82 -8.12
N VAL A 99 8.07 11.19 -7.93
CA VAL A 99 7.89 10.19 -6.86
C VAL A 99 8.85 9.02 -7.06
N LYS A 100 9.34 8.44 -5.95
CA LYS A 100 10.43 7.46 -5.95
C LYS A 100 9.96 6.02 -6.18
N TYR A 101 8.67 5.77 -6.29
CA TYR A 101 8.09 4.45 -6.51
C TYR A 101 7.52 4.32 -7.92
N ALA A 102 7.29 3.08 -8.36
CA ALA A 102 6.69 2.80 -9.66
C ALA A 102 5.21 3.14 -9.69
N MET A 103 4.76 3.72 -10.80
CA MET A 103 3.37 4.03 -11.10
C MET A 103 2.92 3.14 -12.27
N VAL A 104 2.06 2.18 -11.99
CA VAL A 104 1.58 1.19 -12.96
C VAL A 104 0.35 1.71 -13.70
N ALA A 105 0.33 1.48 -15.01
CA ALA A 105 -0.76 1.88 -15.91
C ALA A 105 -1.75 0.72 -16.08
N ASP A 106 -2.83 0.72 -15.32
CA ASP A 106 -3.88 -0.29 -15.39
C ASP A 106 -4.96 0.10 -16.42
N ILE A 107 -4.55 0.37 -17.65
CA ILE A 107 -5.42 0.85 -18.73
C ILE A 107 -6.64 -0.03 -18.98
N LYS A 108 -6.48 -1.33 -18.81
CA LYS A 108 -7.56 -2.30 -19.03
C LYS A 108 -8.42 -2.53 -17.79
N ARG A 109 -8.12 -1.89 -16.68
CA ARG A 109 -8.80 -2.06 -15.39
C ARG A 109 -8.72 -3.48 -14.81
N GLU A 110 -7.94 -4.34 -15.41
CA GLU A 110 -7.81 -5.74 -14.99
C GLU A 110 -7.21 -5.88 -13.59
N ILE A 111 -6.25 -5.00 -13.24
CA ILE A 111 -5.58 -5.04 -11.94
C ILE A 111 -6.54 -4.59 -10.83
N GLN A 112 -7.21 -3.45 -10.99
CA GLN A 112 -8.19 -2.99 -10.00
C GLN A 112 -9.35 -3.98 -9.81
N GLN A 113 -9.75 -4.66 -10.87
CA GLN A 113 -10.76 -5.72 -10.80
C GLN A 113 -10.25 -6.95 -10.06
N ALA A 114 -9.01 -7.38 -10.34
CA ALA A 114 -8.38 -8.51 -9.66
C ALA A 114 -8.25 -8.27 -8.15
N TYR A 115 -7.99 -7.02 -7.74
CA TYR A 115 -7.89 -6.64 -6.34
C TYR A 115 -9.24 -6.27 -5.70
N GLY A 116 -10.33 -6.30 -6.48
CA GLY A 116 -11.69 -6.14 -5.97
C GLY A 116 -12.04 -4.74 -5.48
N ILE A 117 -11.36 -3.69 -6.01
CA ILE A 117 -11.54 -2.32 -5.53
C ILE A 117 -12.02 -1.36 -6.64
N GLU A 118 -12.65 -1.88 -7.69
CA GLU A 118 -13.24 -1.04 -8.71
C GLU A 118 -14.54 -0.41 -8.22
N HIS A 119 -14.67 0.90 -8.39
CA HIS A 119 -15.93 1.59 -8.11
C HIS A 119 -17.02 1.09 -9.05
N PRO A 120 -18.17 0.64 -8.54
CA PRO A 120 -19.19 -0.06 -9.36
C PRO A 120 -19.76 0.78 -10.52
N ASP A 121 -19.86 2.08 -10.34
CA ASP A 121 -20.46 2.96 -11.34
C ASP A 121 -19.43 3.77 -12.13
N ALA A 122 -18.40 4.29 -11.45
CA ALA A 122 -17.43 5.20 -12.06
C ALA A 122 -16.31 4.46 -12.81
N GLY A 123 -16.08 3.18 -12.54
CA GLY A 123 -15.04 2.39 -13.20
C GLY A 123 -13.61 2.77 -12.83
N VAL A 124 -13.43 3.67 -11.87
CA VAL A 124 -12.11 4.00 -11.30
C VAL A 124 -11.82 3.12 -10.10
N ALA A 125 -10.55 3.05 -9.70
CA ALA A 125 -10.19 2.37 -8.45
C ALA A 125 -10.67 3.18 -7.25
N LEU A 126 -11.18 2.50 -6.24
CA LEU A 126 -11.31 3.04 -4.89
C LEU A 126 -9.91 3.23 -4.29
N ARG A 127 -9.81 3.98 -3.18
CA ARG A 127 -8.54 4.22 -2.51
C ARG A 127 -8.14 3.01 -1.68
N GLY A 128 -7.70 1.95 -2.38
CA GLY A 128 -7.28 0.70 -1.78
C GLY A 128 -5.78 0.66 -1.50
N SER A 129 -5.40 0.07 -0.37
CA SER A 129 -4.01 -0.23 -0.05
C SER A 129 -3.91 -1.64 0.50
N PHE A 130 -2.87 -2.36 0.09
CA PHE A 130 -2.66 -3.77 0.43
C PHE A 130 -1.24 -3.95 0.96
N LEU A 131 -1.11 -4.52 2.14
CA LEU A 131 0.18 -4.95 2.66
C LEU A 131 0.36 -6.42 2.32
N ILE A 132 1.40 -6.71 1.55
CA ILE A 132 1.72 -8.05 1.03
C ILE A 132 3.05 -8.47 1.64
N ASP A 133 3.10 -9.67 2.24
CA ASP A 133 4.32 -10.16 2.87
C ASP A 133 5.33 -10.71 1.85
N ALA A 134 6.49 -11.12 2.34
CA ALA A 134 7.57 -11.65 1.49
C ALA A 134 7.17 -12.93 0.72
N ASN A 135 6.15 -13.65 1.19
CA ASN A 135 5.62 -14.84 0.53
C ASN A 135 4.52 -14.52 -0.49
N GLY A 136 4.20 -13.23 -0.67
CA GLY A 136 3.15 -12.80 -1.60
C GLY A 136 1.74 -12.89 -1.04
N ILE A 137 1.59 -13.09 0.26
CA ILE A 137 0.27 -13.19 0.92
C ILE A 137 -0.17 -11.81 1.39
N VAL A 138 -1.41 -11.44 1.10
CA VAL A 138 -2.02 -10.20 1.60
C VAL A 138 -2.28 -10.36 3.10
N ARG A 139 -1.73 -9.47 3.90
CA ARG A 139 -1.83 -9.51 5.36
C ARG A 139 -2.74 -8.41 5.92
N HIS A 140 -2.97 -7.36 5.15
CA HIS A 140 -3.79 -6.23 5.55
C HIS A 140 -4.30 -5.53 4.29
N GLN A 141 -5.54 -5.04 4.34
CA GLN A 141 -6.08 -4.17 3.29
C GLN A 141 -6.97 -3.11 3.91
N VAL A 142 -6.96 -1.93 3.32
CA VAL A 142 -7.85 -0.83 3.66
C VAL A 142 -8.38 -0.24 2.36
N VAL A 143 -9.67 0.07 2.32
CA VAL A 143 -10.31 0.63 1.14
C VAL A 143 -11.17 1.80 1.56
N ASN A 144 -10.83 3.01 1.10
CA ASN A 144 -11.62 4.21 1.36
C ASN A 144 -12.45 4.58 0.13
N ASP A 145 -13.60 5.18 0.38
CA ASP A 145 -14.38 5.85 -0.64
C ASP A 145 -13.62 7.06 -1.21
N LEU A 146 -14.04 7.52 -2.36
CA LEU A 146 -13.34 8.55 -3.15
C LEU A 146 -13.03 9.85 -2.40
N PRO A 147 -13.92 10.41 -1.54
CA PRO A 147 -13.64 11.66 -0.85
C PRO A 147 -12.70 11.53 0.35
N LEU A 148 -12.30 10.32 0.72
CA LEU A 148 -11.56 10.04 1.96
C LEU A 148 -10.11 9.65 1.68
N GLY A 149 -9.19 10.62 1.78
CA GLY A 149 -7.75 10.36 1.68
C GLY A 149 -7.24 9.43 2.78
N ARG A 150 -6.16 8.72 2.47
CA ARG A 150 -5.54 7.73 3.37
C ARG A 150 -4.60 8.37 4.36
N ASN A 151 -4.39 7.68 5.47
CA ASN A 151 -3.32 7.98 6.43
C ASN A 151 -2.15 7.01 6.16
N ILE A 152 -1.04 7.51 5.62
CA ILE A 152 0.10 6.67 5.25
C ILE A 152 0.87 6.19 6.48
N ASP A 153 0.86 6.95 7.58
CA ASP A 153 1.49 6.53 8.83
C ASP A 153 0.82 5.29 9.41
N GLU A 154 -0.50 5.13 9.21
CA GLU A 154 -1.21 3.90 9.58
C GLU A 154 -0.71 2.69 8.77
N MET A 155 -0.36 2.89 7.50
CA MET A 155 0.25 1.81 6.71
C MET A 155 1.64 1.45 7.25
N LEU A 156 2.45 2.42 7.64
CA LEU A 156 3.74 2.16 8.31
C LEU A 156 3.54 1.42 9.63
N ARG A 157 2.51 1.78 10.41
CA ARG A 157 2.17 1.08 11.65
C ARG A 157 1.86 -0.40 11.39
N MET A 158 1.10 -0.68 10.33
CA MET A 158 0.76 -2.06 9.95
C MET A 158 1.98 -2.84 9.45
N VAL A 159 2.90 -2.19 8.74
CA VAL A 159 4.19 -2.79 8.38
C VAL A 159 4.97 -3.17 9.64
N ASP A 160 5.07 -2.26 10.59
CA ASP A 160 5.77 -2.52 11.86
C ASP A 160 5.12 -3.66 12.63
N ALA A 161 3.79 -3.72 12.66
CA ALA A 161 3.04 -4.79 13.32
C ALA A 161 3.31 -6.16 12.67
N LEU A 162 3.29 -6.22 11.35
CA LEU A 162 3.58 -7.44 10.61
C LEU A 162 5.00 -7.94 10.90
N GLN A 163 5.98 -7.05 10.84
CA GLN A 163 7.39 -7.39 11.07
C GLN A 163 7.63 -7.83 12.51
N PHE A 164 6.99 -7.17 13.47
CA PHE A 164 7.04 -7.58 14.88
C PHE A 164 6.53 -9.00 15.07
N HIS A 165 5.37 -9.31 14.48
CA HIS A 165 4.79 -10.65 14.55
C HIS A 165 5.70 -11.70 13.91
N GLU A 166 6.26 -11.41 12.74
CA GLU A 166 7.15 -12.33 12.04
C GLU A 166 8.45 -12.57 12.81
N GLU A 167 8.98 -11.56 13.48
CA GLU A 167 10.23 -11.65 14.22
C GLU A 167 10.07 -12.35 15.57
N HIS A 168 9.01 -12.04 16.31
CA HIS A 168 8.83 -12.50 17.70
C HIS A 168 7.83 -13.65 17.87
N GLY A 169 7.01 -13.95 16.87
CA GLY A 169 5.93 -14.93 16.99
C GLY A 169 4.79 -14.48 17.91
N GLU A 170 4.89 -13.31 18.51
CA GLU A 170 3.84 -12.74 19.33
C GLU A 170 2.78 -12.05 18.47
N VAL A 171 1.59 -11.85 19.04
CA VAL A 171 0.52 -11.10 18.36
C VAL A 171 0.54 -9.64 18.75
N CYS A 172 0.03 -8.80 17.85
CA CYS A 172 -0.10 -7.36 18.09
C CYS A 172 -1.51 -7.05 18.55
N PRO A 173 -1.71 -6.67 19.81
CA PRO A 173 -3.05 -6.33 20.30
C PRO A 173 -3.56 -5.01 19.71
N ALA A 174 -4.80 -4.66 20.01
CA ALA A 174 -5.39 -3.40 19.59
C ALA A 174 -4.50 -2.21 20.00
N GLN A 175 -4.44 -1.18 19.16
CA GLN A 175 -3.65 0.03 19.39
C GLN A 175 -2.13 -0.20 19.44
N TRP A 176 -1.65 -1.38 19.04
CA TRP A 176 -0.22 -1.65 19.03
C TRP A 176 0.49 -0.72 18.05
N GLU A 177 1.63 -0.22 18.46
CA GLU A 177 2.58 0.49 17.60
C GLU A 177 4.00 0.11 17.97
N LYS A 178 4.94 0.41 17.08
CA LYS A 178 6.35 0.08 17.29
C LYS A 178 6.86 0.62 18.62
N GLY A 179 7.53 -0.25 19.38
CA GLY A 179 8.04 0.05 20.72
C GLY A 179 7.11 -0.40 21.84
N LYS A 180 5.87 -0.75 21.54
CA LYS A 180 4.95 -1.33 22.51
C LYS A 180 5.13 -2.84 22.64
N GLU A 181 4.68 -3.37 23.77
CA GLU A 181 4.70 -4.78 24.09
C GLU A 181 3.74 -5.59 23.23
N GLY A 182 4.15 -6.76 22.77
CA GLY A 182 3.28 -7.74 22.13
C GLY A 182 2.62 -8.63 23.18
N MET A 183 1.92 -9.65 22.70
CA MET A 183 1.21 -10.59 23.56
C MET A 183 1.40 -12.00 23.03
N ASN A 184 1.66 -12.94 23.94
CA ASN A 184 1.62 -14.36 23.60
C ASN A 184 0.17 -14.81 23.37
N ALA A 185 -0.07 -15.53 22.29
CA ALA A 185 -1.39 -16.04 21.94
C ALA A 185 -1.74 -17.26 22.79
N SER A 186 -1.95 -17.05 24.08
CA SER A 186 -2.31 -18.07 25.06
C SER A 186 -3.19 -17.45 26.14
N PRO A 187 -4.02 -18.24 26.86
CA PRO A 187 -4.80 -17.73 27.98
C PRO A 187 -3.98 -16.97 29.02
N ASP A 188 -2.81 -17.49 29.39
CA ASP A 188 -1.91 -16.83 30.34
C ASP A 188 -1.30 -15.54 29.76
N GLY A 189 -0.96 -15.56 28.47
CA GLY A 189 -0.44 -14.40 27.78
C GLY A 189 -1.45 -13.26 27.73
N VAL A 190 -2.70 -13.56 27.44
CA VAL A 190 -3.82 -12.61 27.45
C VAL A 190 -4.03 -12.03 28.87
N ALA A 191 -4.10 -12.89 29.88
CA ALA A 191 -4.31 -12.46 31.26
C ALA A 191 -3.18 -11.52 31.73
N LYS A 192 -1.94 -11.87 31.44
CA LYS A 192 -0.79 -11.02 31.75
C LYS A 192 -0.87 -9.67 31.05
N TYR A 193 -1.08 -9.67 29.74
CA TYR A 193 -1.13 -8.45 28.95
C TYR A 193 -2.24 -7.50 29.45
N LEU A 194 -3.44 -8.03 29.64
CA LEU A 194 -4.58 -7.21 30.09
C LEU A 194 -4.38 -6.66 31.50
N SER A 195 -3.75 -7.42 32.40
CA SER A 195 -3.46 -6.92 33.76
C SER A 195 -2.56 -5.69 33.75
N GLU A 196 -1.70 -5.57 32.74
CA GLU A 196 -0.73 -4.47 32.65
C GLU A 196 -1.17 -3.34 31.73
N ASN A 197 -2.05 -3.61 30.76
CA ASN A 197 -2.30 -2.68 29.64
C ASN A 197 -3.76 -2.28 29.43
N VAL A 198 -4.73 -2.85 30.15
CA VAL A 198 -6.17 -2.59 29.89
C VAL A 198 -6.52 -1.11 29.93
N SER A 199 -5.86 -0.30 30.74
CA SER A 199 -6.14 1.13 30.87
C SER A 199 -5.68 1.96 29.66
N SER A 200 -4.85 1.41 28.78
CA SER A 200 -4.32 2.08 27.59
C SER A 200 -4.98 1.65 26.28
N LEU A 201 -5.99 0.78 26.35
CA LEU A 201 -6.68 0.26 25.17
C LEU A 201 -7.82 1.15 24.65
#